data_8dc45b812455ce2e318633d31a89b61a
#
_entry.id   8dc45b812455ce2e318633d31a89b61a
#
_cell.length_a   1.000
_cell.length_b   1.000
_cell.length_c   1.000
_cell.angle_alpha   90.00
_cell.angle_beta   90.00
_cell.angle_gamma   90.00
#
_symmetry.space_group_name_H-M   'P 1'
#
loop_
_entity.id
_entity.type
_entity.pdbx_description
1 polymer ?
#
loop_
_entity_poly.entity_id
_entity_poly.type
_entity_poly.pdbx_seq_one_letter_code
_entity_poly.pdbx_strand_id
1 'polypeptide(L)'
;MQPPATAPLRSKKGIIFLKRDLFDGAVLPADTKLGHATATSAARQVASTLRLCGRSEARGGDQPEKPHVCATTERAAMEFAVAALGATTVEPLRTVVHGREEPRRYVVAPGGVASVGGAVVPCHPLPYPADVLYCHRPRNVRAVRVELVGQDDPSLGATAVAVCHEDTSGWDAEYFAMLNGSRGEPICHYMPKKFVLWVAGEI
;
A
#
# COMPACT_ATOMS: atom_id res chain seq x y z
N MET A 1 3.64 -11.05 -6.70
CA MET A 1 3.03 -9.91 -7.42
C MET A 1 3.79 -8.66 -7.04
N GLN A 2 4.45 -8.03 -7.98
CA GLN A 2 5.09 -6.74 -7.74
C GLN A 2 4.03 -5.70 -7.39
N PRO A 3 4.27 -4.81 -6.42
CA PRO A 3 3.46 -3.62 -6.27
C PRO A 3 3.46 -2.87 -7.61
N PRO A 4 2.37 -2.18 -7.95
CA PRO A 4 2.30 -1.46 -9.20
C PRO A 4 3.51 -0.54 -9.34
N ALA A 5 4.23 -0.68 -10.46
CA ALA A 5 5.47 0.08 -10.74
C ALA A 5 5.15 1.54 -11.10
N THR A 6 4.55 2.26 -10.14
CA THR A 6 4.13 3.66 -10.33
C THR A 6 5.24 4.67 -10.03
N ALA A 7 6.31 4.24 -9.34
CA ALA A 7 7.46 5.09 -9.04
C ALA A 7 8.76 4.27 -9.13
N PRO A 8 9.91 4.91 -9.37
CA PRO A 8 11.21 4.25 -9.27
C PRO A 8 11.37 3.60 -7.89
N LEU A 9 12.01 2.42 -7.85
CA LEU A 9 12.17 1.65 -6.62
C LEU A 9 12.76 2.49 -5.47
N ARG A 10 13.73 3.36 -5.78
CA ARG A 10 14.37 4.26 -4.82
C ARG A 10 13.39 5.25 -4.16
N SER A 11 12.32 5.66 -4.84
CA SER A 11 11.32 6.57 -4.27
C SER A 11 10.32 5.88 -3.34
N LYS A 12 10.35 4.53 -3.27
CA LYS A 12 9.50 3.73 -2.40
C LYS A 12 10.21 3.26 -1.12
N LYS A 13 11.52 3.53 -0.99
CA LYS A 13 12.34 3.00 0.10
C LYS A 13 11.77 3.30 1.49
N GLY A 14 11.23 4.48 1.70
CA GLY A 14 10.68 4.86 3.01
C GLY A 14 9.31 4.26 3.35
N ILE A 15 8.62 3.61 2.40
CA ILE A 15 7.30 3.02 2.63
C ILE A 15 7.28 1.49 2.47
N ILE A 16 8.35 0.89 1.92
CA ILE A 16 8.49 -0.56 1.74
C ILE A 16 9.50 -1.08 2.74
N PHE A 17 9.18 -2.17 3.41
CA PHE A 17 10.00 -2.75 4.47
C PHE A 17 9.78 -4.28 4.55
N LEU A 18 10.71 -4.99 5.19
CA LEU A 18 10.54 -6.40 5.49
C LEU A 18 9.59 -6.57 6.68
N LYS A 19 8.72 -7.58 6.63
CA LYS A 19 7.75 -7.83 7.71
C LYS A 19 8.43 -7.97 9.09
N ARG A 20 9.62 -8.58 9.13
CA ARG A 20 10.42 -8.74 10.36
C ARG A 20 10.86 -7.41 11.00
N ASP A 21 10.89 -6.32 10.21
CA ASP A 21 11.28 -4.99 10.70
C ASP A 21 10.10 -4.23 11.33
N LEU A 22 8.91 -4.83 11.35
CA LEU A 22 7.72 -4.29 11.97
C LEU A 22 7.53 -4.88 13.38
N PHE A 23 8.02 -4.18 14.38
CA PHE A 23 7.92 -4.55 15.79
C PHE A 23 7.85 -3.30 16.68
N ASP A 24 7.41 -3.47 17.92
CA ASP A 24 7.29 -2.39 18.91
C ASP A 24 8.63 -1.68 19.13
N GLY A 25 8.65 -0.36 18.99
CA GLY A 25 9.86 0.44 19.09
C GLY A 25 10.72 0.49 17.83
N ALA A 26 10.32 -0.18 16.73
CA ALA A 26 11.03 -0.07 15.46
C ALA A 26 11.02 1.38 14.96
N VAL A 27 12.20 1.89 14.59
CA VAL A 27 12.37 3.25 14.05
C VAL A 27 12.30 3.18 12.53
N LEU A 28 11.35 3.89 11.94
CA LEU A 28 11.19 3.94 10.49
C LEU A 28 12.30 4.78 9.84
N PRO A 29 12.67 4.50 8.58
CA PRO A 29 13.60 5.32 7.82
C PRO A 29 13.17 6.79 7.79
N ALA A 30 14.14 7.72 7.81
CA ALA A 30 13.87 9.16 7.85
C ALA A 30 13.16 9.69 6.58
N ASP A 31 13.20 8.93 5.48
CA ASP A 31 12.51 9.23 4.23
C ASP A 31 11.09 8.63 4.16
N THR A 32 10.59 8.03 5.25
CA THR A 32 9.21 7.57 5.34
C THR A 32 8.26 8.76 5.34
N LYS A 33 7.42 8.85 4.31
CA LYS A 33 6.41 9.90 4.16
C LYS A 33 5.03 9.26 3.97
N LEU A 34 4.16 9.49 4.94
CA LEU A 34 2.81 8.94 4.99
C LEU A 34 1.74 9.95 4.53
N GLY A 35 2.00 11.24 4.70
CA GLY A 35 1.09 12.32 4.32
C GLY A 35 1.09 12.67 2.83
N HIS A 36 2.20 12.46 2.14
CA HIS A 36 2.38 12.85 0.74
C HIS A 36 2.98 11.72 -0.09
N ALA A 37 2.40 11.45 -1.27
CA ALA A 37 3.04 10.63 -2.29
C ALA A 37 4.14 11.47 -2.97
N THR A 38 5.33 10.92 -3.15
CA THR A 38 6.42 11.58 -3.88
C THR A 38 6.02 11.83 -5.32
N ALA A 39 6.11 13.09 -5.76
CA ALA A 39 5.80 13.48 -7.13
C ALA A 39 6.84 12.92 -8.11
N THR A 40 6.38 12.18 -9.12
CA THR A 40 7.17 11.79 -10.29
C THR A 40 6.77 12.68 -11.49
N SER A 41 7.59 12.75 -12.54
CA SER A 41 7.28 13.60 -13.71
C SER A 41 5.96 13.19 -14.37
N ALA A 42 5.15 14.16 -14.80
CA ALA A 42 3.82 13.94 -15.39
C ALA A 42 3.82 12.92 -16.56
N ALA A 43 4.80 12.98 -17.44
CA ALA A 43 4.90 12.06 -18.58
C ALA A 43 5.08 10.59 -18.16
N ARG A 44 5.90 10.31 -17.13
CA ARG A 44 6.07 8.95 -16.60
C ARG A 44 4.81 8.46 -15.89
N GLN A 45 4.08 9.36 -15.26
CA GLN A 45 2.84 9.08 -14.58
C GLN A 45 1.76 8.65 -15.57
N VAL A 46 1.59 9.39 -16.67
CA VAL A 46 0.68 9.05 -17.77
C VAL A 46 0.98 7.66 -18.35
N ALA A 47 2.23 7.42 -18.72
CA ALA A 47 2.64 6.13 -19.27
C ALA A 47 2.41 4.96 -18.30
N SER A 48 2.63 5.18 -16.99
CA SER A 48 2.37 4.19 -15.95
C SER A 48 0.87 3.90 -15.80
N THR A 49 0.04 4.93 -15.77
CA THR A 49 -1.42 4.80 -15.68
C THR A 49 -1.98 4.04 -16.89
N LEU A 50 -1.60 4.44 -18.10
CA LEU A 50 -2.03 3.77 -19.33
C LEU A 50 -1.60 2.29 -19.35
N ARG A 51 -0.39 1.98 -18.89
CA ARG A 51 0.09 0.60 -18.81
C ARG A 51 -0.68 -0.24 -17.80
N LEU A 52 -1.04 0.31 -16.65
CA LEU A 52 -1.77 -0.40 -15.60
C LEU A 52 -3.25 -0.53 -15.92
N CYS A 53 -3.87 0.53 -16.43
CA CYS A 53 -5.30 0.58 -16.74
C CYS A 53 -5.63 0.06 -18.15
N GLY A 54 -4.68 0.06 -19.07
CA GLY A 54 -4.87 -0.44 -20.44
C GLY A 54 -4.63 -1.94 -20.60
N ARG A 55 -4.25 -2.65 -19.55
CA ARG A 55 -4.21 -4.11 -19.52
C ARG A 55 -5.62 -4.62 -19.26
N SER A 56 -6.48 -4.53 -20.26
CA SER A 56 -7.74 -5.27 -20.23
C SER A 56 -7.46 -6.77 -20.31
N GLU A 57 -8.42 -7.56 -19.87
CA GLU A 57 -8.44 -9.02 -19.70
C GLU A 57 -8.01 -9.90 -20.91
N ALA A 58 -7.41 -9.34 -21.94
CA ALA A 58 -7.15 -9.94 -23.22
C ALA A 58 -5.67 -10.18 -23.52
N ARG A 59 -4.92 -10.87 -22.64
CA ARG A 59 -3.73 -11.60 -23.07
C ARG A 59 -3.53 -12.84 -22.21
N GLY A 60 -3.86 -13.98 -22.81
CA GLY A 60 -3.64 -15.30 -22.26
C GLY A 60 -2.16 -15.53 -21.91
N GLY A 61 -1.89 -15.48 -20.64
CA GLY A 61 -0.72 -16.07 -20.01
C GLY A 61 -1.25 -16.96 -18.89
N ASP A 62 -0.59 -18.07 -18.61
CA ASP A 62 -0.97 -19.15 -17.70
C ASP A 62 -1.15 -18.76 -16.21
N GLN A 63 -1.31 -17.49 -15.90
CA GLN A 63 -1.65 -16.99 -14.57
C GLN A 63 -3.01 -16.29 -14.64
N PRO A 64 -4.04 -16.75 -13.90
CA PRO A 64 -5.29 -16.03 -13.82
C PRO A 64 -5.01 -14.61 -13.30
N GLU A 65 -5.22 -13.60 -14.14
CA GLU A 65 -5.06 -12.21 -13.76
C GLU A 65 -5.93 -11.95 -12.54
N LYS A 66 -5.30 -11.35 -11.53
CA LYS A 66 -6.01 -11.00 -10.30
C LYS A 66 -7.02 -9.91 -10.64
N PRO A 67 -8.26 -9.98 -10.11
CA PRO A 67 -9.25 -8.94 -10.37
C PRO A 67 -8.69 -7.56 -10.04
N HIS A 68 -8.77 -6.63 -10.99
CA HIS A 68 -8.35 -5.24 -10.80
C HIS A 68 -9.27 -4.29 -11.57
N VAL A 69 -9.27 -3.02 -11.16
CA VAL A 69 -10.00 -1.96 -11.82
C VAL A 69 -9.23 -0.64 -11.70
N CYS A 70 -9.38 0.22 -12.70
CA CYS A 70 -9.03 1.63 -12.58
C CYS A 70 -10.31 2.43 -12.34
N ALA A 71 -10.53 2.80 -11.09
CA ALA A 71 -11.70 3.54 -10.65
C ALA A 71 -11.43 5.05 -10.72
N THR A 72 -12.34 5.79 -11.33
CA THR A 72 -12.29 7.27 -11.42
C THR A 72 -13.10 7.93 -10.30
N THR A 73 -13.79 7.14 -9.49
CA THR A 73 -14.55 7.60 -8.32
C THR A 73 -14.34 6.64 -7.15
N GLU A 74 -14.47 7.13 -5.94
CA GLU A 74 -14.43 6.28 -4.73
C GLU A 74 -15.59 5.28 -4.73
N ARG A 75 -16.74 5.66 -5.24
CA ARG A 75 -17.89 4.76 -5.40
C ARG A 75 -17.56 3.55 -6.30
N ALA A 76 -16.95 3.77 -7.46
CA ALA A 76 -16.55 2.67 -8.34
C ALA A 76 -15.50 1.76 -7.68
N ALA A 77 -14.57 2.32 -6.90
CA ALA A 77 -13.61 1.55 -6.12
C ALA A 77 -14.30 0.71 -5.04
N MET A 78 -15.30 1.26 -4.34
CA MET A 78 -16.11 0.55 -3.35
C MET A 78 -16.91 -0.60 -3.98
N GLU A 79 -17.61 -0.34 -5.09
CA GLU A 79 -18.39 -1.36 -5.83
C GLU A 79 -17.49 -2.53 -6.27
N PHE A 80 -16.30 -2.23 -6.78
CA PHE A 80 -15.31 -3.25 -7.10
C PHE A 80 -14.87 -4.03 -5.84
N ALA A 81 -14.63 -3.36 -4.71
CA ALA A 81 -14.22 -4.00 -3.48
C ALA A 81 -15.29 -4.95 -2.94
N VAL A 82 -16.58 -4.54 -2.95
CA VAL A 82 -17.73 -5.39 -2.60
C VAL A 82 -17.73 -6.67 -3.44
N ALA A 83 -17.63 -6.53 -4.76
CA ALA A 83 -17.63 -7.66 -5.67
C ALA A 83 -16.40 -8.57 -5.47
N ALA A 84 -15.20 -7.97 -5.35
CA ALA A 84 -13.94 -8.70 -5.22
C ALA A 84 -13.81 -9.43 -3.88
N LEU A 85 -14.39 -8.90 -2.81
CA LEU A 85 -14.38 -9.52 -1.48
C LEU A 85 -15.56 -10.48 -1.28
N GLY A 86 -16.59 -10.41 -2.12
CA GLY A 86 -17.83 -11.16 -1.93
C GLY A 86 -18.57 -10.74 -0.67
N ALA A 87 -18.42 -9.49 -0.26
CA ALA A 87 -18.99 -8.92 0.95
C ALA A 87 -20.29 -8.17 0.64
N THR A 88 -21.17 -8.01 1.62
CA THR A 88 -22.38 -7.17 1.50
C THR A 88 -22.05 -5.70 1.68
N THR A 89 -21.08 -5.40 2.54
CA THR A 89 -20.59 -4.05 2.84
C THR A 89 -19.08 -4.07 2.93
N VAL A 90 -18.45 -2.94 2.65
CA VAL A 90 -17.01 -2.73 2.82
C VAL A 90 -16.74 -1.42 3.52
N GLU A 91 -15.65 -1.37 4.27
CA GLU A 91 -15.19 -0.18 4.98
C GLU A 91 -13.84 0.28 4.43
N PRO A 92 -13.65 1.60 4.24
CA PRO A 92 -12.38 2.15 3.81
C PRO A 92 -11.44 2.36 5.01
N LEU A 93 -10.28 1.77 4.97
CA LEU A 93 -9.19 2.08 5.88
C LEU A 93 -8.17 2.99 5.20
N ARG A 94 -7.74 4.03 5.91
CA ARG A 94 -6.79 5.02 5.43
C ARG A 94 -5.76 5.32 6.49
N THR A 95 -4.56 5.65 6.06
CA THR A 95 -3.57 6.25 6.96
C THR A 95 -4.01 7.65 7.36
N VAL A 96 -3.99 7.91 8.66
CA VAL A 96 -4.27 9.21 9.27
C VAL A 96 -2.99 9.72 9.91
N VAL A 97 -2.53 10.89 9.47
CA VAL A 97 -1.38 11.57 10.08
C VAL A 97 -1.92 12.48 11.18
N HIS A 98 -1.31 12.41 12.36
CA HIS A 98 -1.67 13.18 13.55
C HIS A 98 -0.74 14.38 13.72
N GLY A 99 -1.29 15.48 14.21
CA GLY A 99 -0.54 16.71 14.41
C GLY A 99 -0.53 17.62 13.17
N ARG A 100 0.20 18.72 13.25
CA ARG A 100 0.25 19.76 12.20
C ARG A 100 1.18 19.42 11.05
N GLU A 101 2.16 18.56 11.31
CA GLU A 101 3.20 18.15 10.36
C GLU A 101 3.61 16.71 10.62
N GLU A 102 4.30 16.10 9.67
CA GLU A 102 4.89 14.78 9.87
C GLU A 102 6.19 14.91 10.70
N PRO A 103 6.45 13.98 11.65
CA PRO A 103 7.69 13.96 12.41
C PRO A 103 8.89 13.69 11.47
N ARG A 104 10.09 14.02 11.94
CA ARG A 104 11.31 13.68 11.20
C ARG A 104 11.50 12.17 11.05
N ARG A 105 11.12 11.41 12.07
CA ARG A 105 11.09 9.94 12.07
C ARG A 105 9.89 9.46 12.86
N TYR A 106 9.35 8.35 12.41
CA TYR A 106 8.31 7.59 13.12
C TYR A 106 8.94 6.45 13.91
N VAL A 107 8.30 6.11 15.01
CA VAL A 107 8.58 4.94 15.85
C VAL A 107 7.27 4.17 16.02
N VAL A 108 7.32 2.85 15.90
CA VAL A 108 6.16 1.99 16.19
C VAL A 108 5.86 2.04 17.69
N ALA A 109 4.65 2.44 18.05
CA ALA A 109 4.23 2.51 19.45
C ALA A 109 4.17 1.12 20.09
N PRO A 110 4.40 0.99 21.41
CA PRO A 110 4.23 -0.27 22.13
C PRO A 110 2.79 -0.82 21.95
N GLY A 111 2.66 -2.09 21.55
CA GLY A 111 1.37 -2.69 21.23
C GLY A 111 0.67 -2.07 20.03
N GLY A 112 1.39 -1.28 19.23
CA GLY A 112 0.85 -0.48 18.14
C GLY A 112 0.57 -1.24 16.84
N VAL A 113 0.86 -2.55 16.76
CA VAL A 113 0.60 -3.35 15.56
C VAL A 113 -0.63 -4.22 15.75
N ALA A 114 -1.69 -3.93 15.01
CA ALA A 114 -2.95 -4.68 15.06
C ALA A 114 -3.27 -5.31 13.69
N SER A 115 -3.67 -6.59 13.69
CA SER A 115 -4.13 -7.27 12.47
C SER A 115 -5.47 -6.70 12.01
N VAL A 116 -5.58 -6.45 10.70
CA VAL A 116 -6.84 -6.06 10.05
C VAL A 116 -7.46 -7.25 9.30
N GLY A 117 -6.63 -8.18 8.83
CA GLY A 117 -7.07 -9.36 8.08
C GLY A 117 -6.30 -9.59 6.79
N GLY A 118 -6.71 -10.60 6.03
CA GLY A 118 -6.06 -10.99 4.77
C GLY A 118 -6.93 -10.80 3.52
N ALA A 119 -8.25 -10.63 3.67
CA ALA A 119 -9.16 -10.39 2.56
C ALA A 119 -9.35 -8.87 2.39
N VAL A 120 -8.54 -8.26 1.55
CA VAL A 120 -8.47 -6.81 1.37
C VAL A 120 -8.36 -6.40 -0.10
N VAL A 121 -8.80 -5.20 -0.42
CA VAL A 121 -8.64 -4.57 -1.74
C VAL A 121 -7.91 -3.24 -1.57
N PRO A 122 -6.59 -3.22 -1.78
CA PRO A 122 -5.83 -1.97 -1.82
C PRO A 122 -6.09 -1.21 -3.11
N CYS A 123 -6.30 0.10 -2.96
CA CYS A 123 -6.43 1.06 -4.05
C CYS A 123 -5.29 2.07 -3.99
N HIS A 124 -4.55 2.16 -5.08
CA HIS A 124 -3.37 3.02 -5.21
C HIS A 124 -3.72 4.21 -6.10
N PRO A 125 -3.51 5.46 -5.66
CA PRO A 125 -3.70 6.59 -6.53
C PRO A 125 -2.68 6.56 -7.67
N LEU A 126 -3.19 6.65 -8.89
CA LEU A 126 -2.39 6.82 -10.09
C LEU A 126 -2.43 8.30 -10.46
N PRO A 127 -1.29 8.95 -10.50
CA PRO A 127 -1.22 10.36 -10.85
C PRO A 127 -1.40 10.54 -12.37
N TYR A 128 -2.62 10.70 -12.79
CA TYR A 128 -3.02 11.14 -14.15
C TYR A 128 -3.86 12.39 -13.98
N PRO A 129 -4.16 13.20 -15.07
CA PRO A 129 -4.80 14.52 -14.92
C PRO A 129 -6.06 14.55 -14.06
N ALA A 130 -6.65 13.40 -13.76
CA ALA A 130 -7.69 13.21 -12.75
C ALA A 130 -7.27 12.12 -11.76
N ASP A 131 -7.77 12.15 -10.53
CA ASP A 131 -7.52 11.14 -9.52
C ASP A 131 -8.10 9.79 -9.98
N VAL A 132 -7.22 8.88 -10.41
CA VAL A 132 -7.55 7.50 -10.78
C VAL A 132 -7.02 6.57 -9.70
N LEU A 133 -7.85 5.66 -9.22
CA LEU A 133 -7.48 4.64 -8.26
C LEU A 133 -7.30 3.30 -8.97
N TYR A 134 -6.09 2.75 -8.94
CA TYR A 134 -5.85 1.35 -9.32
C TYR A 134 -6.13 0.45 -8.14
N CYS A 135 -7.26 -0.24 -8.18
CA CYS A 135 -7.69 -1.17 -7.15
C CYS A 135 -7.48 -2.60 -7.62
N HIS A 136 -7.00 -3.47 -6.74
CA HIS A 136 -6.80 -4.88 -7.07
C HIS A 136 -7.00 -5.76 -5.84
N ARG A 137 -7.31 -7.06 -6.06
CA ARG A 137 -7.41 -8.03 -4.98
C ARG A 137 -6.15 -8.91 -4.96
N PRO A 138 -5.18 -8.65 -4.09
CA PRO A 138 -4.00 -9.50 -3.97
C PRO A 138 -4.34 -10.84 -3.28
N ARG A 139 -3.49 -11.85 -3.50
CA ARG A 139 -3.53 -13.12 -2.77
C ARG A 139 -2.37 -13.17 -1.76
N ASN A 140 -2.52 -13.98 -0.73
CA ASN A 140 -1.47 -14.21 0.27
C ASN A 140 -0.93 -12.90 0.87
N VAL A 141 -1.85 -12.05 1.32
CA VAL A 141 -1.52 -10.79 1.99
C VAL A 141 -2.13 -10.74 3.38
N ARG A 142 -1.52 -9.95 4.24
CA ARG A 142 -2.08 -9.52 5.52
C ARG A 142 -2.04 -8.02 5.59
N ALA A 143 -3.13 -7.43 6.05
CA ALA A 143 -3.17 -6.01 6.38
C ALA A 143 -3.04 -5.81 7.88
N VAL A 144 -2.34 -4.75 8.24
CA VAL A 144 -2.13 -4.35 9.62
C VAL A 144 -2.37 -2.85 9.78
N ARG A 145 -2.90 -2.46 10.94
CA ARG A 145 -2.89 -1.08 11.41
C ARG A 145 -1.65 -0.92 12.28
N VAL A 146 -0.95 0.19 12.11
CA VAL A 146 0.28 0.49 12.85
C VAL A 146 0.16 1.86 13.47
N GLU A 147 0.18 1.93 14.80
CA GLU A 147 0.26 3.17 15.53
C GLU A 147 1.71 3.64 15.58
N LEU A 148 1.93 4.83 15.07
CA LEU A 148 3.23 5.46 14.93
C LEU A 148 3.28 6.77 15.70
N VAL A 149 4.35 6.99 16.44
CA VAL A 149 4.64 8.25 17.16
C VAL A 149 5.89 8.88 16.60
N GLY A 150 5.99 10.20 16.70
CA GLY A 150 7.22 10.92 16.35
C GLY A 150 8.34 10.61 17.34
N GLN A 151 9.53 10.31 16.84
CA GLN A 151 10.69 10.00 17.67
C GLN A 151 11.07 11.16 18.59
N ASP A 152 11.07 12.38 18.06
CA ASP A 152 11.50 13.58 18.77
C ASP A 152 10.31 14.35 19.38
N ASP A 153 9.09 14.13 18.89
CA ASP A 153 7.86 14.77 19.35
C ASP A 153 6.70 13.77 19.31
N PRO A 154 6.34 13.16 20.46
CA PRO A 154 5.25 12.20 20.54
C PRO A 154 3.83 12.77 20.26
N SER A 155 3.68 14.11 20.19
CA SER A 155 2.41 14.73 19.78
C SER A 155 2.15 14.62 18.27
N LEU A 156 3.19 14.30 17.50
CA LEU A 156 3.15 13.99 16.08
C LEU A 156 3.09 12.47 15.88
N GLY A 157 2.46 12.01 14.83
CA GLY A 157 2.40 10.58 14.57
C GLY A 157 1.50 10.21 13.41
N ALA A 158 1.13 8.95 13.35
CA ALA A 158 0.15 8.45 12.38
C ALA A 158 -0.47 7.13 12.87
N THR A 159 -1.75 6.95 12.56
CA THR A 159 -2.35 5.62 12.47
C THR A 159 -2.19 5.16 11.04
N ALA A 160 -1.18 4.36 10.77
CA ALA A 160 -0.83 3.92 9.42
C ALA A 160 -1.50 2.58 9.08
N VAL A 161 -1.83 2.40 7.81
CA VAL A 161 -2.26 1.12 7.25
C VAL A 161 -1.11 0.55 6.43
N ALA A 162 -0.81 -0.74 6.60
CA ALA A 162 0.19 -1.43 5.79
C ALA A 162 -0.37 -2.76 5.27
N VAL A 163 0.12 -3.17 4.10
CA VAL A 163 -0.17 -4.47 3.48
C VAL A 163 1.13 -5.26 3.37
N CYS A 164 1.14 -6.47 3.90
CA CYS A 164 2.25 -7.40 3.86
C CYS A 164 1.96 -8.50 2.83
N HIS A 165 2.84 -8.69 1.88
CA HIS A 165 2.84 -9.79 0.92
C HIS A 165 3.62 -10.95 1.51
N GLU A 166 2.93 -12.06 1.80
CA GLU A 166 3.51 -13.23 2.48
C GLU A 166 4.32 -14.11 1.51
N ASP A 167 3.98 -14.10 0.22
CA ASP A 167 4.74 -14.77 -0.83
C ASP A 167 5.30 -13.75 -1.82
N THR A 168 6.59 -13.57 -1.76
CA THR A 168 7.37 -12.66 -2.62
C THR A 168 8.38 -13.39 -3.49
N SER A 169 8.29 -14.72 -3.60
CA SER A 169 9.26 -15.55 -4.35
C SER A 169 9.40 -15.13 -5.82
N GLY A 170 8.32 -14.64 -6.43
CA GLY A 170 8.28 -14.12 -7.80
C GLY A 170 8.65 -12.63 -7.96
N TRP A 171 9.11 -11.96 -6.89
CA TRP A 171 9.46 -10.54 -6.96
C TRP A 171 10.88 -10.32 -7.51
N ASP A 172 11.13 -9.13 -8.08
CA ASP A 172 12.45 -8.77 -8.57
C ASP A 172 13.48 -8.72 -7.45
N ALA A 173 14.70 -9.19 -7.76
CA ALA A 173 15.80 -9.23 -6.80
C ALA A 173 16.15 -7.85 -6.20
N GLU A 174 15.87 -6.77 -6.95
CA GLU A 174 16.12 -5.40 -6.51
C GLU A 174 15.35 -5.01 -5.23
N TYR A 175 14.14 -5.57 -4.99
CA TYR A 175 13.40 -5.33 -3.76
C TYR A 175 14.16 -5.88 -2.55
N PHE A 176 14.67 -7.09 -2.66
CA PHE A 176 15.43 -7.73 -1.58
C PHE A 176 16.78 -7.05 -1.35
N ALA A 177 17.49 -6.68 -2.42
CA ALA A 177 18.73 -5.92 -2.32
C ALA A 177 18.52 -4.56 -1.65
N MET A 178 17.45 -3.85 -2.00
CA MET A 178 17.11 -2.54 -1.40
C MET A 178 16.81 -2.66 0.11
N LEU A 179 16.18 -3.76 0.52
CA LEU A 179 15.74 -3.98 1.91
C LEU A 179 16.73 -4.83 2.73
N ASN A 180 17.86 -5.21 2.14
CA ASN A 180 18.81 -6.14 2.77
C ASN A 180 18.12 -7.44 3.22
N GLY A 181 17.24 -7.95 2.38
CA GLY A 181 16.44 -9.15 2.60
C GLY A 181 16.79 -10.30 1.65
N SER A 182 16.16 -11.44 1.87
CA SER A 182 16.32 -12.64 1.04
C SER A 182 15.07 -12.88 0.19
N ARG A 183 15.25 -13.53 -0.97
CA ARG A 183 14.14 -13.87 -1.85
C ARG A 183 13.09 -14.71 -1.12
N GLY A 184 11.82 -14.32 -1.24
CA GLY A 184 10.71 -15.00 -0.59
C GLY A 184 10.38 -14.50 0.81
N GLU A 185 11.21 -13.63 1.42
CA GLU A 185 10.84 -13.00 2.68
C GLU A 185 9.61 -12.10 2.51
N PRO A 186 8.66 -12.12 3.45
CA PRO A 186 7.51 -11.25 3.41
C PRO A 186 7.89 -9.76 3.37
N ILE A 187 7.35 -9.05 2.39
CA ILE A 187 7.56 -7.62 2.20
C ILE A 187 6.25 -6.88 2.45
N CYS A 188 6.32 -5.85 3.26
CA CYS A 188 5.22 -4.97 3.57
C CYS A 188 5.42 -3.60 2.91
N HIS A 189 4.31 -2.90 2.72
CA HIS A 189 4.36 -1.47 2.39
C HIS A 189 3.26 -0.70 3.11
N TYR A 190 3.59 0.49 3.57
CA TYR A 190 2.60 1.42 4.06
C TYR A 190 1.71 1.92 2.92
N MET A 191 0.48 2.25 3.27
CA MET A 191 -0.51 2.90 2.41
C MET A 191 -0.56 4.38 2.78
N PRO A 192 0.15 5.29 2.08
CA PRO A 192 0.10 6.73 2.39
C PRO A 192 -1.30 7.31 2.31
N LYS A 193 -1.54 8.48 2.90
CA LYS A 193 -2.85 9.11 3.13
C LYS A 193 -3.85 9.08 1.95
N LYS A 194 -3.36 9.16 0.70
CA LYS A 194 -4.22 9.11 -0.50
C LYS A 194 -4.64 7.71 -0.94
N PHE A 195 -4.04 6.67 -0.34
CA PHE A 195 -4.38 5.29 -0.62
C PHE A 195 -5.63 4.88 0.18
N VAL A 196 -6.35 3.91 -0.33
CA VAL A 196 -7.50 3.32 0.35
C VAL A 196 -7.32 1.82 0.43
N LEU A 197 -7.55 1.24 1.59
CA LEU A 197 -7.66 -0.20 1.77
C LEU A 197 -9.11 -0.54 2.11
N TRP A 198 -9.77 -1.27 1.25
CA TRP A 198 -11.12 -1.76 1.52
C TRP A 198 -11.05 -3.11 2.24
N VAL A 199 -11.82 -3.24 3.29
CA VAL A 199 -12.03 -4.46 4.06
C VAL A 199 -13.50 -4.81 4.10
N ALA A 200 -13.85 -6.09 4.31
CA ALA A 200 -15.25 -6.45 4.53
C ALA A 200 -15.75 -5.78 5.80
N GLY A 201 -16.91 -5.15 5.74
CA GLY A 201 -17.59 -4.61 6.90
C GLY A 201 -18.07 -5.74 7.82
N GLU A 202 -18.00 -5.53 9.12
CA GLU A 202 -18.67 -6.42 10.08
C GLU A 202 -20.18 -6.30 9.92
N ILE A 203 -20.88 -7.44 9.94
CA ILE A 203 -22.36 -7.53 9.90
C ILE A 203 -22.89 -7.32 11.31
#